data_6717de0c935407aaa546c6136e971272
#
_entry.id   6717de0c935407aaa546c6136e971272
#
_cell.length_a   1.000
_cell.length_b   1.000
_cell.length_c   1.000
_cell.angle_alpha   90.00
_cell.angle_beta   90.00
_cell.angle_gamma   90.00
#
_symmetry.space_group_name_H-M   'P 1'
#
loop_
_entity.id
_entity.type
_entity.pdbx_description
1 polymer ?
#
loop_
_entity_poly.entity_id
_entity_poly.type
_entity_poly.pdbx_seq_one_letter_code
_entity_poly.pdbx_strand_id
1 'polypeptide(L)'
;DPAHIGRMSRYEKVFRQRCHLLGEQRGDDAWFGALESVLAETAVAVTAARQSLIKALNDEAAKGWFGFPGVKLLLAGETENWLSQMPALEVEDKFMLAARMARLNGDITMPGPHVSEFQALHLGSQTPANQSSTGQQKAMLIAVILAHARLQDRRLSRVPVMLFDDVAAHLDSQRRAALFE
;
A
#
# COMPACT_ATOMS: atom_id res chain seq x y z
N ASP A 1 4.69 8.46 8.94
CA ASP A 1 4.93 9.70 8.21
C ASP A 1 3.72 10.64 8.35
N PRO A 2 3.83 11.74 9.14
CA PRO A 2 2.73 12.69 9.34
C PRO A 2 2.23 13.36 8.05
N ALA A 3 3.11 13.52 7.07
CA ALA A 3 2.78 14.12 5.78
C ALA A 3 2.06 13.17 4.81
N HIS A 4 2.00 11.88 5.11
CA HIS A 4 1.43 10.87 4.20
C HIS A 4 -0.05 11.12 3.89
N ILE A 5 -0.84 11.42 4.92
CA ILE A 5 -2.29 11.72 4.76
C ILE A 5 -2.49 12.93 3.86
N GLY A 6 -1.69 13.98 4.05
CA GLY A 6 -1.76 15.18 3.22
C GLY A 6 -1.41 14.91 1.74
N ARG A 7 -0.38 14.09 1.49
CA ARG A 7 -0.01 13.68 0.13
C ARG A 7 -1.09 12.83 -0.53
N MET A 8 -1.66 11.87 0.20
CA MET A 8 -2.80 11.06 -0.28
C MET A 8 -3.99 11.92 -0.65
N SER A 9 -4.42 12.82 0.25
CA SER A 9 -5.55 13.72 0.00
C SER A 9 -5.30 14.63 -1.21
N ARG A 10 -4.07 15.14 -1.36
CA ARG A 10 -3.69 15.97 -2.52
C ARG A 10 -3.75 15.15 -3.81
N TYR A 11 -3.19 13.94 -3.80
CA TYR A 11 -3.26 13.02 -4.95
C TYR A 11 -4.69 12.72 -5.37
N GLU A 12 -5.53 12.30 -4.43
CA GLU A 12 -6.94 11.95 -4.70
C GLU A 12 -7.75 13.14 -5.23
N LYS A 13 -7.52 14.34 -4.67
CA LYS A 13 -8.19 15.56 -5.12
C LYS A 13 -7.83 15.88 -6.57
N VAL A 14 -6.53 15.87 -6.90
CA VAL A 14 -6.04 16.20 -8.25
C VAL A 14 -6.42 15.11 -9.24
N PHE A 15 -6.38 13.83 -8.85
CA PHE A 15 -6.83 12.71 -9.67
C PHE A 15 -8.32 12.84 -10.04
N ARG A 16 -9.19 13.12 -9.07
CA ARG A 16 -10.63 13.38 -9.33
C ARG A 16 -10.85 14.55 -10.26
N GLN A 17 -10.09 15.65 -10.08
CA GLN A 17 -10.17 16.82 -10.96
C GLN A 17 -9.77 16.47 -12.40
N ARG A 18 -8.68 15.71 -12.57
CA ARG A 18 -8.26 15.23 -13.92
C ARG A 18 -9.34 14.36 -14.56
N CYS A 19 -9.90 13.40 -13.82
CA CYS A 19 -10.96 12.52 -14.32
C CYS A 19 -12.21 13.31 -14.74
N HIS A 20 -12.60 14.31 -13.95
CA HIS A 20 -13.74 15.17 -14.25
C HIS A 20 -13.55 15.96 -15.54
N LEU A 21 -12.38 16.60 -15.72
CA LEU A 21 -12.06 17.34 -16.95
C LEU A 21 -12.03 16.45 -18.19
N LEU A 22 -11.51 15.22 -18.06
CA LEU A 22 -11.52 14.23 -19.15
C LEU A 22 -12.95 13.83 -19.51
N GLY A 23 -13.80 13.57 -18.52
CA GLY A 23 -15.20 13.19 -18.73
C GLY A 23 -16.04 14.30 -19.39
N GLU A 24 -15.74 15.56 -19.09
CA GLU A 24 -16.42 16.72 -19.70
C GLU A 24 -15.80 17.16 -21.03
N GLN A 25 -14.71 16.53 -21.47
CA GLN A 25 -13.92 16.94 -22.63
C GLN A 25 -13.48 18.40 -22.55
N ARG A 26 -13.17 18.88 -21.34
CA ARG A 26 -12.76 20.25 -21.04
C ARG A 26 -11.30 20.26 -20.59
N GLY A 27 -10.65 21.41 -20.78
CA GLY A 27 -9.28 21.64 -20.40
C GLY A 27 -8.34 21.65 -21.60
N ASP A 28 -7.33 22.50 -21.51
CA ASP A 28 -6.24 22.57 -22.48
C ASP A 28 -5.05 21.70 -22.03
N ASP A 29 -4.07 21.55 -22.89
CA ASP A 29 -2.87 20.75 -22.64
C ASP A 29 -2.05 21.30 -21.47
N ALA A 30 -2.04 22.63 -21.27
CA ALA A 30 -1.31 23.27 -20.18
C ALA A 30 -1.96 22.97 -18.82
N TRP A 31 -3.29 22.99 -18.74
CA TRP A 31 -4.00 22.65 -17.51
C TRP A 31 -3.80 21.17 -17.13
N PHE A 32 -3.96 20.27 -18.09
CA PHE A 32 -3.68 18.85 -17.85
C PHE A 32 -2.22 18.63 -17.46
N GLY A 33 -1.26 19.28 -18.10
CA GLY A 33 0.15 19.19 -17.74
C GLY A 33 0.43 19.60 -16.31
N ALA A 34 -0.21 20.67 -15.82
CA ALA A 34 -0.09 21.09 -14.43
C ALA A 34 -0.67 20.07 -13.44
N LEU A 35 -1.83 19.46 -13.74
CA LEU A 35 -2.43 18.42 -12.91
C LEU A 35 -1.57 17.16 -12.92
N GLU A 36 -1.10 16.73 -14.09
CA GLU A 36 -0.28 15.53 -14.28
C GLU A 36 1.08 15.66 -13.57
N SER A 37 1.68 16.87 -13.53
CA SER A 37 2.87 17.15 -12.73
C SER A 37 2.64 16.98 -11.22
N VAL A 38 1.55 17.52 -10.69
CA VAL A 38 1.20 17.34 -9.27
C VAL A 38 0.89 15.87 -8.95
N LEU A 39 0.24 15.15 -9.88
CA LEU A 39 -0.01 13.72 -9.72
C LEU A 39 1.28 12.92 -9.71
N ALA A 40 2.24 13.21 -10.58
CA ALA A 40 3.54 12.54 -10.62
C ALA A 40 4.29 12.69 -9.30
N GLU A 41 4.49 13.93 -8.85
CA GLU A 41 5.14 14.24 -7.56
C GLU A 41 4.49 13.50 -6.39
N THR A 42 3.16 13.60 -6.28
CA THR A 42 2.44 13.01 -5.16
C THR A 42 2.34 11.49 -5.26
N ALA A 43 2.18 10.92 -6.45
CA ALA A 43 2.18 9.47 -6.67
C ALA A 43 3.51 8.84 -6.27
N VAL A 44 4.62 9.40 -6.74
CA VAL A 44 5.97 8.91 -6.41
C VAL A 44 6.22 8.99 -4.90
N ALA A 45 5.91 10.12 -4.27
CA ALA A 45 6.09 10.28 -2.83
C ALA A 45 5.22 9.32 -1.99
N VAL A 46 3.97 9.08 -2.39
CA VAL A 46 3.06 8.13 -1.73
C VAL A 46 3.56 6.70 -1.91
N THR A 47 3.94 6.32 -3.12
CA THR A 47 4.43 4.97 -3.42
C THR A 47 5.73 4.67 -2.68
N ALA A 48 6.68 5.59 -2.67
CA ALA A 48 7.93 5.45 -1.92
C ALA A 48 7.69 5.30 -0.40
N ALA A 49 6.77 6.08 0.17
CA ALA A 49 6.41 5.96 1.58
C ALA A 49 5.75 4.61 1.91
N ARG A 50 4.87 4.09 1.04
CA ARG A 50 4.26 2.77 1.17
C ARG A 50 5.30 1.65 1.08
N GLN A 51 6.21 1.69 0.10
CA GLN A 51 7.29 0.71 -0.02
C GLN A 51 8.20 0.70 1.21
N SER A 52 8.54 1.89 1.74
CA SER A 52 9.32 2.01 2.97
C SER A 52 8.60 1.41 4.19
N LEU A 53 7.28 1.61 4.30
CA LEU A 53 6.48 0.99 5.35
C LEU A 53 6.44 -0.54 5.20
N ILE A 54 6.17 -1.05 3.99
CA ILE A 54 6.13 -2.49 3.71
C ILE A 54 7.47 -3.16 4.02
N LYS A 55 8.58 -2.53 3.65
CA LYS A 55 9.92 -3.03 4.00
C LYS A 55 10.09 -3.16 5.51
N ALA A 56 9.74 -2.12 6.27
CA ALA A 56 9.84 -2.14 7.72
C ALA A 56 8.86 -3.12 8.38
N LEU A 57 7.66 -3.29 7.83
CA LEU A 57 6.70 -4.30 8.31
C LEU A 57 7.18 -5.71 8.04
N ASN A 58 7.81 -5.99 6.91
CA ASN A 58 8.35 -7.30 6.57
C ASN A 58 9.42 -7.75 7.55
N ASP A 59 10.24 -6.85 8.08
CA ASP A 59 11.25 -7.17 9.10
C ASP A 59 10.63 -7.75 10.39
N GLU A 60 9.40 -7.38 10.71
CA GLU A 60 8.65 -7.90 11.85
C GLU A 60 7.71 -9.04 11.46
N ALA A 61 6.96 -8.91 10.37
CA ALA A 61 5.96 -9.88 9.94
C ALA A 61 6.57 -11.24 9.54
N ALA A 62 7.79 -11.23 9.00
CA ALA A 62 8.47 -12.47 8.62
C ALA A 62 8.80 -13.39 9.80
N LYS A 63 8.94 -12.84 11.00
CA LYS A 63 9.36 -13.62 12.19
C LYS A 63 8.28 -14.61 12.66
N GLY A 64 7.00 -14.31 12.40
CA GLY A 64 5.90 -15.01 13.05
C GLY A 64 5.91 -14.77 14.58
N TRP A 65 4.76 -14.74 15.22
CA TRP A 65 4.68 -14.48 16.66
C TRP A 65 3.54 -15.27 17.31
N PHE A 66 3.79 -15.84 18.48
CA PHE A 66 2.72 -16.47 19.29
C PHE A 66 1.89 -17.51 18.51
N GLY A 67 2.53 -18.35 17.69
CA GLY A 67 1.82 -19.33 16.85
C GLY A 67 1.15 -18.75 15.59
N PHE A 68 1.27 -17.45 15.35
CA PHE A 68 0.88 -16.84 14.09
C PHE A 68 1.98 -16.98 13.02
N PRO A 69 1.62 -17.15 11.74
CA PRO A 69 2.59 -17.43 10.70
C PRO A 69 3.48 -16.23 10.38
N GLY A 70 4.69 -16.51 9.88
CA GLY A 70 5.47 -15.52 9.17
C GLY A 70 4.78 -15.12 7.87
N VAL A 71 4.74 -13.81 7.60
CA VAL A 71 4.08 -13.24 6.41
C VAL A 71 5.05 -12.35 5.66
N LYS A 72 5.05 -12.44 4.33
CA LYS A 72 5.72 -11.49 3.45
C LYS A 72 4.68 -10.62 2.77
N LEU A 73 4.81 -9.31 2.91
CA LEU A 73 3.95 -8.31 2.29
C LEU A 73 4.60 -7.76 1.03
N LEU A 74 3.79 -7.50 0.02
CA LEU A 74 4.22 -6.98 -1.27
C LEU A 74 3.25 -5.88 -1.69
N LEU A 75 3.79 -4.86 -2.35
CA LEU A 75 3.03 -3.90 -3.14
C LEU A 75 3.40 -4.12 -4.59
N ALA A 76 2.40 -4.39 -5.41
CA ALA A 76 2.55 -4.62 -6.83
C ALA A 76 1.82 -3.50 -7.59
N GLY A 77 2.55 -2.87 -8.49
CA GLY A 77 2.04 -1.82 -9.34
C GLY A 77 3.13 -1.31 -10.25
N GLU A 78 2.73 -0.57 -11.27
CA GLU A 78 3.67 -0.08 -12.27
C GLU A 78 4.61 0.99 -11.68
N THR A 79 4.08 1.89 -10.85
CA THR A 79 4.87 2.93 -10.17
C THR A 79 5.84 2.32 -9.16
N GLU A 80 5.44 1.25 -8.46
CA GLU A 80 6.29 0.47 -7.56
C GLU A 80 7.46 -0.17 -8.30
N ASN A 81 7.18 -0.73 -9.47
CA ASN A 81 8.18 -1.36 -10.31
C ASN A 81 9.20 -0.32 -10.84
N TRP A 82 8.72 0.84 -11.28
CA TRP A 82 9.61 1.91 -11.74
C TRP A 82 10.54 2.40 -10.62
N LEU A 83 9.99 2.64 -9.42
CA LEU A 83 10.79 3.07 -8.26
C LEU A 83 11.84 2.04 -7.81
N SER A 84 11.67 0.76 -8.17
CA SER A 84 12.67 -0.26 -7.91
C SER A 84 13.84 -0.23 -8.91
N GLN A 85 13.69 0.43 -10.06
CA GLN A 85 14.62 0.39 -11.18
C GLN A 85 15.32 1.73 -11.48
N MET A 86 14.71 2.84 -11.09
CA MET A 86 15.20 4.17 -11.45
C MET A 86 14.98 5.20 -10.33
N PRO A 87 15.72 6.32 -10.33
CA PRO A 87 15.55 7.41 -9.37
C PRO A 87 14.15 8.03 -9.42
N ALA A 88 13.70 8.58 -8.28
CA ALA A 88 12.36 9.14 -8.14
C ALA A 88 12.02 10.20 -9.19
N LEU A 89 12.97 11.06 -9.54
CA LEU A 89 12.76 12.11 -10.56
C LEU A 89 12.48 11.52 -11.96
N GLU A 90 13.21 10.48 -12.33
CA GLU A 90 12.95 9.75 -13.60
C GLU A 90 11.59 9.04 -13.58
N VAL A 91 11.14 8.57 -12.42
CA VAL A 91 9.81 8.00 -12.25
C VAL A 91 8.72 9.06 -12.40
N GLU A 92 8.94 10.28 -11.89
CA GLU A 92 8.00 11.40 -12.09
C GLU A 92 7.85 11.73 -13.57
N ASP A 93 8.95 11.85 -14.30
CA ASP A 93 8.93 12.12 -15.75
C ASP A 93 8.20 11.00 -16.52
N LYS A 94 8.49 9.75 -16.17
CA LYS A 94 7.84 8.59 -16.78
C LYS A 94 6.34 8.53 -16.45
N PHE A 95 5.96 8.89 -15.22
CA PHE A 95 4.58 8.98 -14.81
C PHE A 95 3.83 10.06 -15.60
N MET A 96 4.41 11.25 -15.74
CA MET A 96 3.82 12.34 -16.55
C MET A 96 3.59 11.92 -18.00
N LEU A 97 4.59 11.24 -18.60
CA LEU A 97 4.46 10.72 -19.94
C LEU A 97 3.32 9.70 -20.05
N ALA A 98 3.24 8.73 -19.12
CA ALA A 98 2.18 7.73 -19.10
C ALA A 98 0.79 8.36 -18.91
N ALA A 99 0.66 9.34 -18.01
CA ALA A 99 -0.59 10.06 -17.77
C ALA A 99 -1.05 10.85 -19.01
N ARG A 100 -0.09 11.50 -19.70
CA ARG A 100 -0.36 12.21 -20.98
C ARG A 100 -0.78 11.25 -22.07
N MET A 101 -0.10 10.13 -22.23
CA MET A 101 -0.43 9.12 -23.25
C MET A 101 -1.82 8.51 -23.00
N ALA A 102 -2.16 8.18 -21.76
CA ALA A 102 -3.49 7.72 -21.38
C ALA A 102 -4.57 8.74 -21.77
N ARG A 103 -4.33 10.03 -21.48
CA ARG A 103 -5.24 11.12 -21.85
C ARG A 103 -5.42 11.23 -23.36
N LEU A 104 -4.35 11.19 -24.13
CA LEU A 104 -4.42 11.27 -25.60
C LEU A 104 -5.16 10.08 -26.22
N ASN A 105 -5.12 8.92 -25.58
CA ASN A 105 -5.87 7.73 -25.98
C ASN A 105 -7.34 7.73 -25.49
N GLY A 106 -7.75 8.73 -24.71
CA GLY A 106 -9.08 8.77 -24.10
C GLY A 106 -9.22 7.88 -22.86
N ASP A 107 -8.11 7.34 -22.33
CA ASP A 107 -8.12 6.50 -21.14
C ASP A 107 -8.12 7.34 -19.88
N ILE A 108 -9.01 6.99 -18.95
CA ILE A 108 -9.03 7.55 -17.60
C ILE A 108 -7.96 6.85 -16.74
N THR A 109 -7.74 5.57 -17.01
CA THR A 109 -6.78 4.73 -16.29
C THR A 109 -5.35 5.16 -16.53
N MET A 110 -4.58 5.26 -15.47
CA MET A 110 -3.16 5.60 -15.51
C MET A 110 -2.44 4.89 -14.36
N PRO A 111 -1.11 4.70 -14.44
CA PRO A 111 -0.33 4.17 -13.32
C PRO A 111 -0.46 5.06 -12.10
N GLY A 112 -0.36 4.46 -10.90
CA GLY A 112 -0.35 5.26 -9.68
C GLY A 112 -0.76 4.47 -8.44
N PRO A 113 -0.65 5.09 -7.25
CA PRO A 113 -0.92 4.42 -5.98
C PRO A 113 -2.38 4.01 -5.76
N HIS A 114 -3.30 4.43 -6.63
CA HIS A 114 -4.72 4.07 -6.60
C HIS A 114 -5.01 2.70 -7.27
N VAL A 115 -4.09 2.20 -8.08
CA VAL A 115 -4.18 0.88 -8.74
C VAL A 115 -3.15 -0.12 -8.20
N SER A 116 -2.38 0.27 -7.18
CA SER A 116 -1.44 -0.65 -6.53
C SER A 116 -2.16 -1.76 -5.79
N GLU A 117 -1.72 -2.99 -5.97
CA GLU A 117 -2.21 -4.15 -5.26
C GLU A 117 -1.39 -4.44 -4.00
N PHE A 118 -2.08 -4.64 -2.89
CA PHE A 118 -1.47 -5.14 -1.66
C PHE A 118 -1.62 -6.66 -1.59
N GLN A 119 -0.50 -7.35 -1.53
CA GLN A 119 -0.43 -8.81 -1.52
C GLN A 119 0.26 -9.31 -0.25
N ALA A 120 -0.15 -10.50 0.22
CA ALA A 120 0.47 -11.19 1.33
C ALA A 120 0.76 -12.64 0.96
N LEU A 121 1.94 -13.13 1.37
CA LEU A 121 2.39 -14.50 1.18
C LEU A 121 2.62 -15.14 2.55
N HIS A 122 2.04 -16.32 2.77
CA HIS A 122 2.30 -17.15 3.94
C HIS A 122 3.68 -17.81 3.81
N LEU A 123 4.65 -17.44 4.66
CA LEU A 123 6.04 -17.91 4.50
C LEU A 123 6.21 -19.40 4.73
N GLY A 124 5.45 -20.01 5.63
CA GLY A 124 5.58 -21.44 5.92
C GLY A 124 5.11 -22.35 4.77
N SER A 125 3.99 -22.00 4.12
CA SER A 125 3.43 -22.78 3.00
C SER A 125 3.75 -22.22 1.63
N GLN A 126 4.39 -21.05 1.55
CA GLN A 126 4.64 -20.31 0.30
C GLN A 126 3.36 -20.06 -0.52
N THR A 127 2.22 -19.91 0.15
CA THR A 127 0.91 -19.75 -0.48
C THR A 127 0.45 -18.29 -0.39
N PRO A 128 0.04 -17.67 -1.50
CA PRO A 128 -0.58 -16.33 -1.49
C PRO A 128 -1.85 -16.30 -0.64
N ALA A 129 -2.14 -15.18 0.00
CA ALA A 129 -3.30 -15.04 0.87
C ALA A 129 -4.63 -15.34 0.17
N ASN A 130 -4.78 -14.91 -1.08
CA ASN A 130 -5.99 -15.16 -1.88
C ASN A 130 -6.19 -16.63 -2.27
N GLN A 131 -5.18 -17.49 -2.10
CA GLN A 131 -5.23 -18.94 -2.33
C GLN A 131 -5.21 -19.74 -1.02
N SER A 132 -5.16 -19.06 0.12
CA SER A 132 -5.13 -19.67 1.44
C SER A 132 -6.53 -19.90 1.98
N SER A 133 -6.69 -20.86 2.91
CA SER A 133 -7.96 -21.06 3.62
C SER A 133 -8.34 -19.82 4.43
N THR A 134 -9.65 -19.64 4.70
CA THR A 134 -10.15 -18.51 5.50
C THR A 134 -9.45 -18.40 6.86
N GLY A 135 -9.17 -19.53 7.52
CA GLY A 135 -8.44 -19.55 8.79
C GLY A 135 -6.99 -19.07 8.63
N GLN A 136 -6.31 -19.46 7.55
CA GLN A 136 -4.96 -18.99 7.25
C GLN A 136 -4.95 -17.51 6.90
N GLN A 137 -5.91 -17.02 6.12
CA GLN A 137 -6.03 -15.58 5.80
C GLN A 137 -6.19 -14.74 7.06
N LYS A 138 -7.07 -15.17 8.00
CA LYS A 138 -7.27 -14.50 9.29
C LYS A 138 -6.00 -14.54 10.14
N ALA A 139 -5.32 -15.68 10.20
CA ALA A 139 -4.07 -15.80 10.94
C ALA A 139 -2.96 -14.88 10.37
N MET A 140 -2.86 -14.77 9.05
CA MET A 140 -1.93 -13.84 8.40
C MET A 140 -2.30 -12.37 8.69
N LEU A 141 -3.59 -12.02 8.65
CA LEU A 141 -4.05 -10.67 8.97
C LEU A 141 -3.64 -10.28 10.39
N ILE A 142 -3.89 -11.15 11.37
CA ILE A 142 -3.49 -10.92 12.77
C ILE A 142 -1.97 -10.80 12.88
N ALA A 143 -1.20 -11.67 12.21
CA ALA A 143 0.25 -11.60 12.18
C ALA A 143 0.76 -10.23 11.70
N VAL A 144 0.16 -9.68 10.65
CA VAL A 144 0.51 -8.35 10.12
C VAL A 144 0.15 -7.23 11.11
N ILE A 145 -1.01 -7.32 11.76
CA ILE A 145 -1.43 -6.35 12.79
C ILE A 145 -0.47 -6.37 13.98
N LEU A 146 -0.09 -7.55 14.47
CA LEU A 146 0.91 -7.71 15.53
C LEU A 146 2.29 -7.18 15.12
N ALA A 147 2.72 -7.44 13.89
CA ALA A 147 3.96 -6.90 13.33
C ALA A 147 3.93 -5.36 13.27
N HIS A 148 2.79 -4.78 12.90
CA HIS A 148 2.61 -3.32 12.90
C HIS A 148 2.68 -2.74 14.33
N ALA A 149 2.04 -3.37 15.30
CA ALA A 149 2.11 -2.96 16.71
C ALA A 149 3.56 -2.94 17.22
N ARG A 150 4.33 -4.00 16.92
CA ARG A 150 5.77 -4.07 17.27
C ARG A 150 6.61 -3.03 16.55
N LEU A 151 6.34 -2.77 15.29
CA LEU A 151 7.01 -1.71 14.55
C LEU A 151 6.75 -0.34 15.17
N GLN A 152 5.52 -0.09 15.64
CA GLN A 152 5.18 1.15 16.35
C GLN A 152 5.90 1.26 17.70
N ASP A 153 5.90 0.20 18.50
CA ASP A 153 6.61 0.16 19.77
C ASP A 153 8.11 0.49 19.59
N ARG A 154 8.75 -0.16 18.61
CA ARG A 154 10.17 0.12 18.29
C ARG A 154 10.44 1.54 17.83
N ARG A 155 9.52 2.14 17.06
CA ARG A 155 9.73 3.48 16.50
C ARG A 155 9.34 4.62 17.44
N LEU A 156 8.33 4.39 18.26
CA LEU A 156 7.73 5.43 19.09
C LEU A 156 7.98 5.22 20.58
N SER A 157 8.59 4.08 20.97
CA SER A 157 8.73 3.65 22.38
C SER A 157 7.40 3.71 23.12
N ARG A 158 6.33 3.33 22.45
CA ARG A 158 4.96 3.31 22.97
C ARG A 158 4.27 2.03 22.50
N VAL A 159 3.90 1.19 23.45
CA VAL A 159 3.10 0.00 23.17
C VAL A 159 1.69 0.42 22.81
N PRO A 160 1.21 0.13 21.59
CA PRO A 160 -0.15 0.47 21.20
C PRO A 160 -1.15 -0.42 21.96
N VAL A 161 -2.28 0.17 22.36
CA VAL A 161 -3.44 -0.59 22.83
C VAL A 161 -4.15 -1.18 21.60
N MET A 162 -4.32 -2.51 21.63
CA MET A 162 -4.95 -3.23 20.53
C MET A 162 -6.39 -3.58 20.88
N LEU A 163 -7.33 -3.22 20.04
CA LEU A 163 -8.74 -3.57 20.18
C LEU A 163 -9.10 -4.59 19.11
N PHE A 164 -9.52 -5.77 19.55
CA PHE A 164 -9.97 -6.85 18.68
C PHE A 164 -11.46 -7.10 18.87
N ASP A 165 -12.20 -7.12 17.78
CA ASP A 165 -13.59 -7.49 17.76
C ASP A 165 -13.74 -8.88 17.10
N ASP A 166 -14.39 -9.80 17.79
CA ASP A 166 -14.72 -11.17 17.37
C ASP A 166 -13.55 -12.02 16.82
N VAL A 167 -12.31 -11.67 17.19
CA VAL A 167 -11.11 -12.35 16.68
C VAL A 167 -11.02 -13.78 17.20
N ALA A 168 -11.45 -14.00 18.44
CA ALA A 168 -11.31 -15.27 19.15
C ALA A 168 -12.14 -16.41 18.54
N ALA A 169 -13.28 -16.12 17.87
CA ALA A 169 -14.19 -17.10 17.31
C ALA A 169 -13.58 -17.94 16.16
N HIS A 170 -12.50 -17.45 15.57
CA HIS A 170 -11.88 -18.07 14.39
C HIS A 170 -10.45 -18.56 14.61
N LEU A 171 -9.97 -18.48 15.85
CA LEU A 171 -8.64 -18.96 16.24
C LEU A 171 -8.74 -20.32 16.94
N ASP A 172 -7.75 -21.16 16.69
CA ASP A 172 -7.53 -22.35 17.51
C ASP A 172 -7.18 -21.98 18.96
N SER A 173 -7.26 -22.96 19.86
CA SER A 173 -7.03 -22.73 21.29
C SER A 173 -5.63 -22.18 21.61
N GLN A 174 -4.62 -22.63 20.84
CA GLN A 174 -3.23 -22.20 21.03
C GLN A 174 -3.03 -20.74 20.65
N ARG A 175 -3.52 -20.34 19.47
CA ARG A 175 -3.44 -18.95 19.00
C ARG A 175 -4.27 -18.00 19.86
N ARG A 176 -5.42 -18.49 20.35
CA ARG A 176 -6.26 -17.72 21.27
C ARG A 176 -5.54 -17.42 22.58
N ALA A 177 -4.96 -18.44 23.21
CA ALA A 177 -4.16 -18.24 24.44
C ALA A 177 -3.02 -17.24 24.18
N ALA A 178 -2.26 -17.45 23.13
CA ALA A 178 -1.13 -16.61 22.77
C ALA A 178 -1.46 -15.14 22.41
N LEU A 179 -2.71 -14.83 22.07
CA LEU A 179 -3.13 -13.47 21.76
C LEU A 179 -3.40 -12.64 23.03
N PHE A 180 -3.70 -13.30 24.18
CA PHE A 180 -4.09 -12.65 25.41
C PHE A 180 -3.03 -12.77 26.53
N GLU A 181 -1.89 -13.39 26.25
CA GLU A 181 -0.69 -13.39 27.09
C GLU A 181 0.23 -12.20 26.78
#